data_8b4bebd0aa6ea905dfe1916aeb37c81a
#
_entry.id   8b4bebd0aa6ea905dfe1916aeb37c81a
#
_cell.length_a   1.000
_cell.length_b   1.000
_cell.length_c   1.000
_cell.angle_alpha   90.00
_cell.angle_beta   90.00
_cell.angle_gamma   90.00
#
_symmetry.space_group_name_H-M   'P 1'
#
loop_
_entity.id
_entity.type
_entity.pdbx_description
1 polymer ?
#
loop_
_entity_poly.entity_id
_entity_poly.type
_entity_poly.pdbx_seq_one_letter_code
_entity_poly.pdbx_strand_id
1 'polypeptide(L)'
;MKREHSNQYFTEAQKLFPGGVNSPVRAFKAVGGHPLFIEKASGAYLHDVDGNRYIDYVLSWGPMILGHAPKDVLPAVEEAIWEGTSFGAPSPREIALGQLVQERLPFMERMRMVNSGTEATMSAIRVARGVTKRSKIVKFIGCYHGHSDSFLVQAGSGLASFGIADSAGVIAQVAGETLALPYNNTDALKTCFEKHGDDIACVILEAVAGNMGLIPADANFISTIRSLTQEYGSLFIVDEVMSGFRAHYQGAVGLYQTEPDLVCLGKVIGGGFPVAAFGGKAVYMDQVAPLGSIYQAGTLSGNPVAMTAGYETLKQLTPELFAEIEEKTSYLCDGLRNLADKYSIDLQVVSKGTMFGFFFSQKPVRNFEDSKAADHAQFARLHGLLLEEGMYLAPSQYETHFMSSAHTRADLDQTLAAFEQAFQKMKEEANG
;
A
#
# COMPACT_ATOMS: atom_id res chain seq x y z
N MET A 1 -2.47 4.96 28.60
CA MET A 1 -2.98 3.56 28.44
C MET A 1 -2.04 2.55 29.09
N LYS A 2 -2.56 1.35 29.53
CA LYS A 2 -1.72 0.27 30.07
C LYS A 2 -0.90 -0.35 28.95
N ARG A 3 0.34 -0.81 29.22
CA ARG A 3 1.23 -1.42 28.22
C ARG A 3 2.14 -2.50 28.82
N GLU A 4 1.79 -3.04 29.97
CA GLU A 4 2.65 -3.97 30.71
C GLU A 4 2.86 -5.29 29.92
N HIS A 5 1.76 -5.92 29.50
CA HIS A 5 1.81 -7.17 28.73
C HIS A 5 2.42 -6.97 27.33
N SER A 6 2.07 -5.88 26.64
CA SER A 6 2.69 -5.56 25.33
C SER A 6 4.20 -5.40 25.45
N ASN A 7 4.71 -4.74 26.48
CA ASN A 7 6.16 -4.62 26.72
C ASN A 7 6.82 -5.97 27.03
N GLN A 8 6.13 -6.83 27.81
CA GLN A 8 6.62 -8.18 28.10
C GLN A 8 6.70 -9.02 26.81
N TYR A 9 5.62 -9.05 26.00
CA TYR A 9 5.61 -9.76 24.72
C TYR A 9 6.65 -9.21 23.75
N PHE A 10 6.87 -7.90 23.72
CA PHE A 10 7.91 -7.33 22.86
C PHE A 10 9.31 -7.81 23.27
N THR A 11 9.59 -7.88 24.58
CA THR A 11 10.85 -8.43 25.11
C THR A 11 11.05 -9.90 24.68
N GLU A 12 10.01 -10.71 24.72
CA GLU A 12 10.08 -12.10 24.25
C GLU A 12 10.22 -12.18 22.72
N ALA A 13 9.49 -11.36 21.97
CA ALA A 13 9.57 -11.32 20.51
C ALA A 13 10.97 -10.95 20.00
N GLN A 14 11.68 -10.05 20.70
CA GLN A 14 13.06 -9.67 20.36
C GLN A 14 14.06 -10.83 20.46
N LYS A 15 13.75 -11.87 21.23
CA LYS A 15 14.58 -13.09 21.31
C LYS A 15 14.36 -14.02 20.10
N LEU A 16 13.21 -13.89 19.42
CA LEU A 16 12.78 -14.80 18.35
C LEU A 16 12.87 -14.16 16.95
N PHE A 17 12.58 -12.87 16.87
CA PHE A 17 12.47 -12.17 15.59
C PHE A 17 13.40 -10.96 15.55
N PRO A 18 14.04 -10.66 14.42
CA PRO A 18 14.86 -9.45 14.27
C PRO A 18 14.07 -8.19 14.64
N GLY A 19 14.50 -7.48 15.70
CA GLY A 19 13.79 -6.30 16.22
C GLY A 19 12.41 -6.57 16.82
N GLY A 20 12.07 -7.84 17.12
CA GLY A 20 10.79 -8.24 17.71
C GLY A 20 9.59 -8.23 16.76
N VAL A 21 9.81 -8.13 15.45
CA VAL A 21 8.74 -7.95 14.44
C VAL A 21 9.02 -8.73 13.16
N ASN A 22 7.95 -9.05 12.42
CA ASN A 22 8.02 -9.70 11.10
C ASN A 22 7.93 -8.69 9.92
N SER A 23 7.88 -7.38 10.22
CA SER A 23 8.00 -6.29 9.24
C SER A 23 8.55 -5.04 9.92
N PRO A 24 9.58 -4.37 9.34
CA PRO A 24 10.37 -3.36 10.04
C PRO A 24 9.57 -2.19 10.62
N VAL A 25 8.59 -1.68 9.91
CA VAL A 25 7.79 -0.51 10.33
C VAL A 25 7.00 -0.77 11.61
N ARG A 26 6.65 -2.04 11.90
CA ARG A 26 5.91 -2.45 13.11
C ARG A 26 6.70 -2.25 14.41
N ALA A 27 8.02 -2.03 14.33
CA ALA A 27 8.88 -1.85 15.51
C ALA A 27 8.80 -0.46 16.16
N PHE A 28 7.96 0.46 15.68
CA PHE A 28 7.77 1.83 16.19
C PHE A 28 9.05 2.70 16.19
N LYS A 29 10.08 2.32 15.46
CA LYS A 29 11.38 3.01 15.48
C LYS A 29 11.28 4.49 15.09
N ALA A 30 10.38 4.84 14.16
CA ALA A 30 10.23 6.21 13.66
C ALA A 30 9.42 7.11 14.62
N VAL A 31 8.62 6.56 15.52
CA VAL A 31 7.75 7.32 16.43
C VAL A 31 8.13 7.17 17.91
N GLY A 32 9.04 6.24 18.20
CA GLY A 32 9.46 5.94 19.58
C GLY A 32 8.48 5.03 20.33
N GLY A 33 8.87 4.62 21.53
CA GLY A 33 8.11 3.68 22.33
C GLY A 33 8.24 2.23 21.84
N HIS A 34 7.28 1.40 22.27
CA HIS A 34 7.22 -0.03 21.91
C HIS A 34 5.93 -0.33 21.17
N PRO A 35 5.93 -1.31 20.25
CA PRO A 35 4.74 -1.73 19.53
C PRO A 35 3.71 -2.36 20.46
N LEU A 36 2.43 -2.22 20.09
CA LEU A 36 1.34 -2.90 20.76
C LEU A 36 1.27 -4.36 20.29
N PHE A 37 0.87 -5.26 21.19
CA PHE A 37 0.55 -6.63 20.84
C PHE A 37 -0.97 -6.79 20.80
N ILE A 38 -1.49 -7.05 19.62
CA ILE A 38 -2.92 -7.12 19.35
C ILE A 38 -3.43 -8.53 19.60
N GLU A 39 -4.46 -8.67 20.42
CA GLU A 39 -5.12 -9.93 20.75
C GLU A 39 -6.24 -10.26 19.75
N LYS A 40 -7.05 -9.25 19.38
CA LYS A 40 -8.16 -9.40 18.45
C LYS A 40 -8.51 -8.07 17.77
N ALA A 41 -9.25 -8.18 16.67
CA ALA A 41 -9.75 -7.03 15.95
C ALA A 41 -11.18 -7.27 15.45
N SER A 42 -12.02 -6.22 15.40
CA SER A 42 -13.38 -6.30 14.86
C SER A 42 -13.86 -4.93 14.39
N GLY A 43 -14.51 -4.89 13.24
CA GLY A 43 -14.96 -3.62 12.65
C GLY A 43 -13.80 -2.65 12.44
N ALA A 44 -13.90 -1.44 12.99
CA ALA A 44 -12.86 -0.42 12.93
C ALA A 44 -11.85 -0.49 14.09
N TYR A 45 -11.88 -1.56 14.93
CA TYR A 45 -11.15 -1.56 16.20
C TYR A 45 -10.12 -2.66 16.31
N LEU A 46 -8.96 -2.30 16.91
CA LEU A 46 -7.99 -3.23 17.46
C LEU A 46 -8.17 -3.31 18.98
N HIS A 47 -7.92 -4.50 19.54
CA HIS A 47 -7.86 -4.73 20.99
C HIS A 47 -6.49 -5.33 21.30
N ASP A 48 -5.75 -4.68 22.19
CA ASP A 48 -4.44 -5.18 22.61
C ASP A 48 -4.55 -6.15 23.81
N VAL A 49 -3.43 -6.81 24.09
CA VAL A 49 -3.30 -7.76 25.22
C VAL A 49 -3.40 -7.12 26.60
N ASP A 50 -3.34 -5.79 26.69
CA ASP A 50 -3.46 -5.01 27.90
C ASP A 50 -4.91 -4.56 28.17
N GLY A 51 -5.85 -4.93 27.26
CA GLY A 51 -7.27 -4.61 27.34
C GLY A 51 -7.65 -3.22 26.81
N ASN A 52 -6.74 -2.53 26.14
CA ASN A 52 -7.06 -1.26 25.49
C ASN A 52 -7.73 -1.50 24.13
N ARG A 53 -8.55 -0.54 23.70
CA ARG A 53 -9.20 -0.51 22.39
C ARG A 53 -8.75 0.73 21.62
N TYR A 54 -8.50 0.53 20.31
CA TYR A 54 -8.05 1.59 19.41
C TYR A 54 -8.93 1.64 18.15
N ILE A 55 -9.25 2.83 17.66
CA ILE A 55 -9.77 3.02 16.30
C ILE A 55 -8.58 2.89 15.35
N ASP A 56 -8.69 1.97 14.37
CA ASP A 56 -7.58 1.55 13.52
C ASP A 56 -7.62 2.22 12.14
N TYR A 57 -6.66 3.07 11.86
CA TYR A 57 -6.44 3.69 10.55
C TYR A 57 -5.28 3.04 9.76
N VAL A 58 -4.65 2.01 10.30
CA VAL A 58 -3.66 1.19 9.59
C VAL A 58 -4.34 0.10 8.76
N LEU A 59 -5.41 -0.50 9.30
CA LEU A 59 -6.23 -1.53 8.63
C LEU A 59 -5.37 -2.61 7.95
N SER A 60 -4.38 -3.13 8.73
CA SER A 60 -3.41 -4.13 8.26
C SER A 60 -2.60 -3.68 7.03
N TRP A 61 -2.32 -2.37 6.88
CA TRP A 61 -1.63 -1.74 5.73
C TRP A 61 -2.46 -1.75 4.44
N GLY A 62 -3.79 -1.71 4.59
CA GLY A 62 -4.72 -1.49 3.49
C GLY A 62 -5.71 -2.62 3.14
N PRO A 63 -5.48 -3.92 3.42
CA PRO A 63 -6.42 -4.96 3.00
C PRO A 63 -7.82 -4.87 3.62
N MET A 64 -7.96 -4.34 4.84
CA MET A 64 -9.21 -4.39 5.60
C MET A 64 -10.21 -3.29 5.21
N ILE A 65 -10.59 -3.22 3.92
CA ILE A 65 -11.51 -2.18 3.42
C ILE A 65 -12.93 -2.31 4.02
N LEU A 66 -13.35 -3.52 4.37
CA LEU A 66 -14.62 -3.80 5.06
C LEU A 66 -14.49 -3.73 6.59
N GLY A 67 -13.30 -3.39 7.12
CA GLY A 67 -12.98 -3.51 8.53
C GLY A 67 -12.50 -4.91 8.90
N HIS A 68 -12.20 -5.11 10.19
CA HIS A 68 -11.75 -6.38 10.73
C HIS A 68 -12.90 -7.35 10.95
N ALA A 69 -12.64 -8.64 10.72
CA ALA A 69 -13.59 -9.73 10.92
C ALA A 69 -14.99 -9.46 10.30
N PRO A 70 -15.09 -9.12 9.00
CA PRO A 70 -16.35 -8.78 8.37
C PRO A 70 -17.31 -9.96 8.36
N LYS A 71 -18.52 -9.75 8.92
CA LYS A 71 -19.51 -10.81 9.12
C LYS A 71 -20.05 -11.42 7.83
N ASP A 72 -19.98 -10.66 6.74
CA ASP A 72 -20.47 -11.09 5.42
C ASP A 72 -19.39 -11.86 4.63
N VAL A 73 -18.16 -11.93 5.12
CA VAL A 73 -17.03 -12.63 4.48
C VAL A 73 -16.65 -13.90 5.25
N LEU A 74 -16.57 -13.82 6.59
CA LEU A 74 -16.04 -14.91 7.42
C LEU A 74 -16.78 -16.23 7.30
N PRO A 75 -18.13 -16.31 7.19
CA PRO A 75 -18.83 -17.58 7.06
C PRO A 75 -18.39 -18.38 5.81
N ALA A 76 -18.22 -17.72 4.67
CA ALA A 76 -17.76 -18.38 3.46
C ALA A 76 -16.28 -18.83 3.56
N VAL A 77 -15.45 -18.07 4.28
CA VAL A 77 -14.06 -18.45 4.56
C VAL A 77 -14.02 -19.67 5.49
N GLU A 78 -14.85 -19.71 6.53
CA GLU A 78 -14.96 -20.84 7.44
C GLU A 78 -15.39 -22.12 6.69
N GLU A 79 -16.39 -22.04 5.83
CA GLU A 79 -16.81 -23.14 4.96
C GLU A 79 -15.64 -23.63 4.09
N ALA A 80 -14.93 -22.71 3.44
CA ALA A 80 -13.79 -23.03 2.58
C ALA A 80 -12.66 -23.75 3.35
N ILE A 81 -12.42 -23.41 4.62
CA ILE A 81 -11.44 -24.10 5.47
C ILE A 81 -11.80 -25.57 5.68
N TRP A 82 -13.08 -25.87 5.93
CA TRP A 82 -13.55 -27.24 6.12
C TRP A 82 -13.54 -28.08 4.84
N GLU A 83 -13.64 -27.45 3.66
CA GLU A 83 -13.51 -28.13 2.36
C GLU A 83 -12.06 -28.39 1.95
N GLY A 84 -11.10 -27.72 2.59
CA GLY A 84 -9.66 -27.91 2.39
C GLY A 84 -8.90 -26.61 2.12
N THR A 85 -7.73 -26.51 2.73
CA THR A 85 -6.94 -25.27 2.73
C THR A 85 -6.00 -25.10 1.53
N SER A 86 -5.65 -26.21 0.84
CA SER A 86 -4.75 -26.19 -0.33
C SER A 86 -4.87 -27.49 -1.10
N PHE A 87 -5.03 -27.42 -2.42
CA PHE A 87 -5.29 -28.60 -3.24
C PHE A 87 -4.09 -29.03 -4.10
N GLY A 88 -3.17 -28.11 -4.40
CA GLY A 88 -2.13 -28.37 -5.41
C GLY A 88 -2.70 -28.58 -6.81
N ALA A 89 -3.93 -28.12 -7.05
CA ALA A 89 -4.70 -28.25 -8.29
C ALA A 89 -5.57 -26.99 -8.47
N PRO A 90 -6.00 -26.64 -9.71
CA PRO A 90 -6.91 -25.54 -9.96
C PRO A 90 -8.26 -25.70 -9.25
N SER A 91 -8.86 -24.56 -8.87
CA SER A 91 -10.13 -24.50 -8.17
C SER A 91 -11.08 -23.51 -8.86
N PRO A 92 -12.41 -23.78 -8.87
CA PRO A 92 -13.41 -22.82 -9.36
C PRO A 92 -13.36 -21.45 -8.66
N ARG A 93 -12.86 -21.38 -7.42
CA ARG A 93 -12.70 -20.15 -6.64
C ARG A 93 -11.69 -19.19 -7.25
N GLU A 94 -10.65 -19.72 -7.90
CA GLU A 94 -9.70 -18.91 -8.67
C GLU A 94 -10.38 -18.20 -9.84
N ILE A 95 -11.26 -18.91 -10.55
CA ILE A 95 -12.04 -18.36 -11.66
C ILE A 95 -12.95 -17.26 -11.16
N ALA A 96 -13.69 -17.49 -10.07
CA ALA A 96 -14.64 -16.52 -9.52
C ALA A 96 -13.94 -15.19 -9.14
N LEU A 97 -12.82 -15.24 -8.40
CA LEU A 97 -12.06 -14.04 -8.06
C LEU A 97 -11.47 -13.37 -9.30
N GLY A 98 -10.91 -14.17 -10.22
CA GLY A 98 -10.33 -13.65 -11.47
C GLY A 98 -11.34 -12.91 -12.33
N GLN A 99 -12.55 -13.45 -12.49
CA GLN A 99 -13.66 -12.80 -13.22
C GLN A 99 -14.06 -11.48 -12.56
N LEU A 100 -14.23 -11.45 -11.25
CA LEU A 100 -14.59 -10.24 -10.51
C LEU A 100 -13.53 -9.13 -10.62
N VAL A 101 -12.24 -9.51 -10.62
CA VAL A 101 -11.15 -8.56 -10.89
C VAL A 101 -11.22 -8.05 -12.33
N GLN A 102 -11.45 -8.93 -13.31
CA GLN A 102 -11.52 -8.57 -14.72
C GLN A 102 -12.74 -7.69 -15.05
N GLU A 103 -13.88 -7.90 -14.39
CA GLU A 103 -15.06 -7.03 -14.52
C GLU A 103 -14.75 -5.58 -14.15
N ARG A 104 -13.87 -5.35 -13.16
CA ARG A 104 -13.46 -4.01 -12.71
C ARG A 104 -12.31 -3.42 -13.51
N LEU A 105 -11.41 -4.27 -13.99
CA LEU A 105 -10.21 -3.93 -14.74
C LEU A 105 -10.18 -4.71 -16.07
N PRO A 106 -11.03 -4.34 -17.06
CA PRO A 106 -11.20 -5.12 -18.29
C PRO A 106 -9.92 -5.29 -19.14
N PHE A 107 -8.96 -4.37 -19.00
CA PHE A 107 -7.66 -4.46 -19.68
C PHE A 107 -6.75 -5.56 -19.09
N MET A 108 -7.09 -6.13 -17.92
CA MET A 108 -6.45 -7.33 -17.40
C MET A 108 -7.01 -8.59 -18.08
N GLU A 109 -6.70 -8.75 -19.38
CA GLU A 109 -7.19 -9.86 -20.22
C GLU A 109 -6.71 -11.23 -19.71
N ARG A 110 -5.54 -11.27 -19.05
CA ARG A 110 -4.95 -12.44 -18.41
C ARG A 110 -4.31 -12.04 -17.09
N MET A 111 -4.37 -12.93 -16.10
CA MET A 111 -3.70 -12.71 -14.80
C MET A 111 -3.16 -14.02 -14.23
N ARG A 112 -2.23 -13.87 -13.29
CA ARG A 112 -1.69 -14.97 -12.49
C ARG A 112 -1.80 -14.59 -11.01
N MET A 113 -2.46 -15.43 -10.20
CA MET A 113 -2.49 -15.27 -8.75
C MET A 113 -1.15 -15.65 -8.13
N VAL A 114 -0.74 -14.90 -7.11
CA VAL A 114 0.44 -15.11 -6.29
C VAL A 114 0.09 -14.81 -4.83
N ASN A 115 1.04 -14.92 -3.88
CA ASN A 115 0.72 -14.79 -2.45
C ASN A 115 1.07 -13.42 -1.84
N SER A 116 1.86 -12.62 -2.54
CA SER A 116 2.31 -11.32 -2.04
C SER A 116 2.51 -10.29 -3.16
N GLY A 117 2.43 -9.00 -2.79
CA GLY A 117 2.75 -7.91 -3.72
C GLY A 117 4.18 -8.01 -4.27
N THR A 118 5.14 -8.47 -3.45
CA THR A 118 6.52 -8.71 -3.91
C THR A 118 6.58 -9.74 -5.03
N GLU A 119 5.85 -10.85 -4.91
CA GLU A 119 5.79 -11.86 -5.98
C GLU A 119 5.13 -11.30 -7.24
N ALA A 120 4.08 -10.48 -7.10
CA ALA A 120 3.39 -9.85 -8.22
C ALA A 120 4.32 -8.91 -8.99
N THR A 121 4.95 -7.96 -8.31
CA THR A 121 5.84 -6.97 -8.94
C THR A 121 7.11 -7.59 -9.50
N MET A 122 7.74 -8.52 -8.78
CA MET A 122 8.88 -9.31 -9.26
C MET A 122 8.54 -10.08 -10.53
N SER A 123 7.34 -10.65 -10.60
CA SER A 123 6.90 -11.41 -11.77
C SER A 123 6.57 -10.49 -12.94
N ALA A 124 5.94 -9.35 -12.68
CA ALA A 124 5.60 -8.37 -13.71
C ALA A 124 6.85 -7.81 -14.42
N ILE A 125 7.91 -7.45 -13.68
CA ILE A 125 9.17 -7.01 -14.32
C ILE A 125 9.87 -8.16 -15.06
N ARG A 126 9.74 -9.41 -14.58
CA ARG A 126 10.25 -10.56 -15.33
C ARG A 126 9.52 -10.73 -16.67
N VAL A 127 8.18 -10.53 -16.67
CA VAL A 127 7.41 -10.52 -17.92
C VAL A 127 7.90 -9.41 -18.83
N ALA A 128 8.03 -8.18 -18.33
CA ALA A 128 8.51 -7.05 -19.12
C ALA A 128 9.89 -7.33 -19.74
N ARG A 129 10.85 -7.80 -18.96
CA ARG A 129 12.19 -8.18 -19.46
C ARG A 129 12.13 -9.31 -20.47
N GLY A 130 11.30 -10.32 -20.23
CA GLY A 130 11.13 -11.47 -21.13
C GLY A 130 10.51 -11.09 -22.47
N VAL A 131 9.53 -10.18 -22.47
CA VAL A 131 8.82 -9.68 -23.65
C VAL A 131 9.71 -8.74 -24.47
N THR A 132 10.31 -7.76 -23.85
CA THR A 132 11.10 -6.72 -24.52
C THR A 132 12.52 -7.17 -24.87
N LYS A 133 13.04 -8.21 -24.21
CA LYS A 133 14.45 -8.65 -24.26
C LYS A 133 15.43 -7.59 -23.77
N ARG A 134 14.98 -6.69 -22.88
CA ARG A 134 15.76 -5.62 -22.30
C ARG A 134 15.93 -5.86 -20.80
N SER A 135 16.95 -5.25 -20.18
CA SER A 135 17.29 -5.50 -18.77
C SER A 135 16.89 -4.38 -17.82
N LYS A 136 16.94 -3.12 -18.27
CA LYS A 136 16.73 -1.97 -17.39
C LYS A 136 15.26 -1.78 -17.03
N ILE A 137 15.04 -1.38 -15.77
CA ILE A 137 13.72 -0.93 -15.30
C ILE A 137 13.82 0.48 -14.76
N VAL A 138 12.79 1.27 -14.98
CA VAL A 138 12.61 2.58 -14.33
C VAL A 138 11.63 2.43 -13.18
N LYS A 139 12.01 2.92 -11.99
CA LYS A 139 11.14 3.11 -10.82
C LYS A 139 11.30 4.52 -10.28
N PHE A 140 10.48 4.90 -9.30
CA PHE A 140 10.56 6.24 -8.72
C PHE A 140 11.00 6.20 -7.26
N ILE A 141 11.85 7.18 -6.90
CA ILE A 141 12.38 7.35 -5.54
C ILE A 141 11.22 7.53 -4.57
N GLY A 142 11.23 6.78 -3.47
CA GLY A 142 10.16 6.76 -2.48
C GLY A 142 9.07 5.72 -2.74
N CYS A 143 8.89 5.23 -3.98
CA CYS A 143 7.99 4.12 -4.27
C CYS A 143 8.54 2.78 -3.76
N TYR A 144 7.64 1.92 -3.27
CA TYR A 144 7.97 0.58 -2.79
C TYR A 144 7.20 -0.48 -3.59
N HIS A 145 7.94 -1.39 -4.18
CA HIS A 145 7.40 -2.46 -5.03
C HIS A 145 7.73 -3.86 -4.50
N GLY A 146 7.79 -4.01 -3.17
CA GLY A 146 8.23 -5.25 -2.54
C GLY A 146 9.75 -5.31 -2.35
N HIS A 147 10.24 -6.47 -1.88
CA HIS A 147 11.62 -6.63 -1.43
C HIS A 147 12.47 -7.54 -2.34
N SER A 148 12.13 -7.65 -3.63
CA SER A 148 13.06 -8.26 -4.58
C SER A 148 14.23 -7.31 -4.86
N ASP A 149 15.41 -7.85 -5.13
CA ASP A 149 16.66 -7.11 -5.28
C ASP A 149 16.56 -5.94 -6.25
N SER A 150 15.84 -6.11 -7.36
CA SER A 150 15.63 -5.06 -8.36
C SER A 150 14.90 -3.82 -7.81
N PHE A 151 14.19 -3.91 -6.69
CA PHE A 151 13.40 -2.81 -6.14
C PHE A 151 14.01 -2.17 -4.88
N LEU A 152 15.03 -2.78 -4.28
CA LEU A 152 15.67 -2.27 -3.07
C LEU A 152 16.73 -1.18 -3.36
N VAL A 153 16.47 -0.37 -4.38
CA VAL A 153 17.24 0.80 -4.79
C VAL A 153 16.39 2.03 -4.55
N GLN A 154 16.80 2.92 -3.68
CA GLN A 154 16.11 4.16 -3.30
C GLN A 154 14.60 3.96 -3.05
N ALA A 155 14.26 2.90 -2.30
CA ALA A 155 12.88 2.54 -1.98
C ALA A 155 12.31 3.38 -0.83
N GLY A 156 10.95 3.37 -0.71
CA GLY A 156 10.19 4.19 0.23
C GLY A 156 10.21 3.71 1.68
N SER A 157 9.06 3.74 2.36
CA SER A 157 8.84 3.75 3.81
C SER A 157 9.73 2.81 4.65
N GLY A 158 9.85 1.55 4.28
CA GLY A 158 10.62 0.57 5.03
C GLY A 158 12.10 0.93 5.14
N LEU A 159 12.74 1.29 4.03
CA LEU A 159 14.15 1.69 4.00
C LEU A 159 14.36 3.14 4.46
N ALA A 160 13.44 4.05 4.12
CA ALA A 160 13.50 5.45 4.55
C ALA A 160 13.42 5.58 6.07
N SER A 161 12.57 4.80 6.74
CA SER A 161 12.45 4.79 8.21
C SER A 161 13.74 4.34 8.92
N PHE A 162 14.63 3.61 8.23
CA PHE A 162 15.92 3.19 8.76
C PHE A 162 17.11 4.01 8.25
N GLY A 163 16.86 4.99 7.36
CA GLY A 163 17.92 5.82 6.77
C GLY A 163 18.86 5.06 5.82
N ILE A 164 18.41 3.94 5.26
CA ILE A 164 19.16 3.10 4.34
C ILE A 164 18.70 3.38 2.91
N ALA A 165 19.61 3.86 2.07
CA ALA A 165 19.31 4.14 0.66
C ALA A 165 19.18 2.86 -0.18
N ASP A 166 20.04 1.90 0.08
CA ASP A 166 20.10 0.57 -0.55
C ASP A 166 20.23 -0.52 0.50
N SER A 167 19.60 -1.67 0.25
CA SER A 167 19.71 -2.80 1.18
C SER A 167 21.06 -3.49 1.06
N ALA A 168 21.70 -3.79 2.19
CA ALA A 168 22.83 -4.69 2.23
C ALA A 168 22.42 -6.06 1.67
N GLY A 169 23.30 -6.70 0.89
CA GLY A 169 23.05 -7.99 0.26
C GLY A 169 22.52 -7.91 -1.18
N VAL A 170 22.05 -6.77 -1.64
CA VAL A 170 21.72 -6.55 -3.05
C VAL A 170 23.02 -6.45 -3.86
N ILE A 171 23.16 -7.29 -4.88
CA ILE A 171 24.36 -7.29 -5.71
C ILE A 171 24.37 -6.11 -6.70
N ALA A 172 25.54 -5.51 -6.92
CA ALA A 172 25.70 -4.30 -7.72
C ALA A 172 25.18 -4.44 -9.16
N GLN A 173 25.31 -5.64 -9.76
CA GLN A 173 24.84 -5.91 -11.11
C GLN A 173 23.32 -5.83 -11.22
N VAL A 174 22.57 -6.28 -10.20
CA VAL A 174 21.10 -6.17 -10.18
C VAL A 174 20.68 -4.74 -9.91
N ALA A 175 21.32 -4.08 -8.93
CA ALA A 175 21.05 -2.67 -8.62
C ALA A 175 21.32 -1.75 -9.82
N GLY A 176 22.38 -2.02 -10.59
CA GLY A 176 22.76 -1.25 -11.79
C GLY A 176 21.76 -1.32 -12.95
N GLU A 177 20.84 -2.29 -12.95
CA GLU A 177 19.76 -2.38 -13.93
C GLU A 177 18.50 -1.63 -13.51
N THR A 178 18.50 -0.96 -12.37
CA THR A 178 17.37 -0.17 -11.87
C THR A 178 17.67 1.31 -11.93
N LEU A 179 16.93 2.03 -12.75
CA LEU A 179 17.00 3.49 -12.89
C LEU A 179 15.96 4.11 -11.94
N ALA A 180 16.41 4.67 -10.82
CA ALA A 180 15.55 5.34 -9.85
C ALA A 180 15.48 6.85 -10.17
N LEU A 181 14.28 7.35 -10.49
CA LEU A 181 14.04 8.74 -10.88
C LEU A 181 13.21 9.47 -9.83
N PRO A 182 13.32 10.80 -9.72
CA PRO A 182 12.44 11.57 -8.86
C PRO A 182 10.97 11.42 -9.29
N TYR A 183 10.08 11.19 -8.31
CA TYR A 183 8.63 11.12 -8.54
C TYR A 183 8.08 12.49 -8.96
N ASN A 184 7.08 12.50 -9.87
CA ASN A 184 6.49 13.71 -10.45
C ASN A 184 7.48 14.61 -11.23
N ASN A 185 8.63 14.09 -11.67
CA ASN A 185 9.61 14.83 -12.47
C ASN A 185 9.63 14.35 -13.93
N THR A 186 8.83 15.01 -14.75
CA THR A 186 8.67 14.70 -16.18
C THR A 186 9.98 14.91 -16.98
N ASP A 187 10.79 15.89 -16.62
CA ASP A 187 12.03 16.21 -17.35
C ASP A 187 13.11 15.15 -17.08
N ALA A 188 13.24 14.71 -15.81
CA ALA A 188 14.14 13.61 -15.48
C ALA A 188 13.75 12.32 -16.22
N LEU A 189 12.44 12.06 -16.35
CA LEU A 189 11.93 10.91 -17.09
C LEU A 189 12.28 10.99 -18.59
N LYS A 190 12.06 12.12 -19.26
CA LYS A 190 12.40 12.35 -20.66
C LYS A 190 13.90 12.17 -20.90
N THR A 191 14.73 12.82 -20.10
CA THR A 191 16.20 12.69 -20.17
C THR A 191 16.66 11.24 -20.00
N CYS A 192 16.00 10.49 -19.12
CA CYS A 192 16.30 9.07 -18.92
C CYS A 192 15.98 8.24 -20.18
N PHE A 193 14.84 8.49 -20.82
CA PHE A 193 14.47 7.79 -22.05
C PHE A 193 15.35 8.18 -23.24
N GLU A 194 15.70 9.45 -23.39
CA GLU A 194 16.66 9.90 -24.41
C GLU A 194 18.00 9.16 -24.32
N LYS A 195 18.44 8.84 -23.10
CA LYS A 195 19.73 8.21 -22.84
C LYS A 195 19.70 6.66 -22.85
N HIS A 196 18.60 6.08 -22.38
CA HIS A 196 18.51 4.64 -22.08
C HIS A 196 17.28 3.95 -22.69
N GLY A 197 16.44 4.66 -23.45
CA GLY A 197 15.13 4.18 -23.89
C GLY A 197 15.15 2.81 -24.56
N ASP A 198 16.18 2.52 -25.36
CA ASP A 198 16.34 1.24 -26.05
C ASP A 198 16.69 0.06 -25.10
N ASP A 199 17.17 0.35 -23.89
CA ASP A 199 17.51 -0.67 -22.88
C ASP A 199 16.41 -0.85 -21.83
N ILE A 200 15.42 0.07 -21.77
CA ILE A 200 14.36 0.04 -20.76
C ILE A 200 13.31 -1.00 -21.11
N ALA A 201 13.18 -2.02 -20.26
CA ALA A 201 12.13 -3.04 -20.35
C ALA A 201 10.77 -2.50 -19.91
N CYS A 202 10.74 -1.75 -18.81
CA CYS A 202 9.52 -1.18 -18.28
C CYS A 202 9.75 0.03 -17.39
N VAL A 203 8.67 0.80 -17.21
CA VAL A 203 8.50 1.75 -16.12
C VAL A 203 7.48 1.18 -15.14
N ILE A 204 7.80 1.10 -13.85
CA ILE A 204 6.86 0.71 -12.79
C ILE A 204 6.56 1.91 -11.89
N LEU A 205 5.27 2.12 -11.59
CA LEU A 205 4.76 3.30 -10.87
C LEU A 205 3.70 2.89 -9.84
N GLU A 206 3.79 3.39 -8.61
CA GLU A 206 2.61 3.58 -7.75
C GLU A 206 1.93 4.88 -8.20
N ALA A 207 0.78 4.82 -8.91
CA ALA A 207 0.10 6.03 -9.41
C ALA A 207 -0.48 6.90 -8.27
N VAL A 208 -0.77 6.28 -7.13
CA VAL A 208 -0.98 6.95 -5.84
C VAL A 208 0.00 6.31 -4.87
N ALA A 209 1.14 6.95 -4.68
CA ALA A 209 2.21 6.41 -3.84
C ALA A 209 1.81 6.47 -2.36
N GLY A 210 1.97 5.33 -1.67
CA GLY A 210 1.59 5.19 -0.27
C GLY A 210 2.75 4.86 0.67
N ASN A 211 3.99 4.83 0.15
CA ASN A 211 5.19 4.45 0.89
C ASN A 211 6.19 5.61 1.10
N MET A 212 5.77 6.81 0.78
CA MET A 212 6.47 8.07 1.08
C MET A 212 5.52 9.12 1.68
N GLY A 213 4.53 8.64 2.45
CA GLY A 213 3.26 9.28 2.73
C GLY A 213 2.31 9.11 1.54
N LEU A 214 1.11 9.71 1.60
CA LEU A 214 0.18 9.66 0.47
C LEU A 214 0.50 10.76 -0.55
N ILE A 215 1.10 10.38 -1.67
CA ILE A 215 1.46 11.33 -2.74
C ILE A 215 0.90 10.83 -4.08
N PRO A 216 -0.14 11.49 -4.62
CA PRO A 216 -0.67 11.19 -5.95
C PRO A 216 0.30 11.62 -7.05
N ALA A 217 0.34 10.87 -8.16
CA ALA A 217 1.03 11.31 -9.35
C ALA A 217 0.30 12.49 -10.01
N ASP A 218 1.05 13.38 -10.64
CA ASP A 218 0.47 14.39 -11.53
C ASP A 218 -0.05 13.72 -12.80
N ALA A 219 -1.21 14.13 -13.30
CA ALA A 219 -1.82 13.53 -14.50
C ALA A 219 -0.88 13.63 -15.72
N ASN A 220 -0.17 14.78 -15.86
CA ASN A 220 0.82 14.95 -16.92
C ASN A 220 2.02 13.99 -16.78
N PHE A 221 2.39 13.63 -15.56
CA PHE A 221 3.47 12.67 -15.32
C PHE A 221 3.09 11.28 -15.80
N ILE A 222 1.87 10.80 -15.49
CA ILE A 222 1.33 9.51 -15.95
C ILE A 222 1.21 9.49 -17.47
N SER A 223 0.65 10.53 -18.08
CA SER A 223 0.51 10.61 -19.54
C SER A 223 1.88 10.63 -20.24
N THR A 224 2.88 11.26 -19.65
CA THR A 224 4.26 11.24 -20.18
C THR A 224 4.87 9.84 -20.09
N ILE A 225 4.68 9.12 -18.96
CA ILE A 225 5.13 7.72 -18.85
C ILE A 225 4.49 6.88 -19.96
N ARG A 226 3.17 7.00 -20.15
CA ARG A 226 2.45 6.22 -21.18
C ARG A 226 2.99 6.52 -22.59
N SER A 227 3.18 7.80 -22.92
CA SER A 227 3.70 8.21 -24.23
C SER A 227 5.10 7.69 -24.50
N LEU A 228 6.02 7.87 -23.55
CA LEU A 228 7.42 7.40 -23.70
C LEU A 228 7.50 5.88 -23.76
N THR A 229 6.74 5.16 -22.93
CA THR A 229 6.75 3.69 -22.99
C THR A 229 6.22 3.16 -24.33
N GLN A 230 5.22 3.82 -24.92
CA GLN A 230 4.74 3.49 -26.27
C GLN A 230 5.77 3.81 -27.35
N GLU A 231 6.38 4.99 -27.29
CA GLU A 231 7.38 5.45 -28.28
C GLU A 231 8.59 4.51 -28.33
N TYR A 232 9.12 4.12 -27.15
CA TYR A 232 10.33 3.29 -27.05
C TYR A 232 10.04 1.78 -27.01
N GLY A 233 8.77 1.35 -27.02
CA GLY A 233 8.40 -0.06 -26.94
C GLY A 233 8.73 -0.71 -25.58
N SER A 234 8.77 0.06 -24.51
CA SER A 234 8.85 -0.41 -23.13
C SER A 234 7.45 -0.71 -22.59
N LEU A 235 7.33 -1.49 -21.51
CA LEU A 235 6.03 -1.72 -20.87
C LEU A 235 5.76 -0.72 -19.74
N PHE A 236 4.53 -0.23 -19.65
CA PHE A 236 4.05 0.54 -18.51
C PHE A 236 3.38 -0.40 -17.50
N ILE A 237 3.91 -0.46 -16.28
CA ILE A 237 3.39 -1.27 -15.16
C ILE A 237 2.87 -0.32 -14.09
N VAL A 238 1.61 -0.48 -13.70
CA VAL A 238 1.06 0.20 -12.52
C VAL A 238 1.01 -0.78 -11.34
N ASP A 239 1.67 -0.40 -10.27
CA ASP A 239 1.61 -1.11 -9.01
C ASP A 239 0.40 -0.63 -8.21
N GLU A 240 -0.63 -1.43 -8.21
CA GLU A 240 -1.89 -1.26 -7.49
C GLU A 240 -1.96 -2.12 -6.22
N VAL A 241 -0.84 -2.61 -5.72
CA VAL A 241 -0.82 -3.43 -4.49
C VAL A 241 -1.43 -2.67 -3.31
N MET A 242 -1.19 -1.36 -3.20
CA MET A 242 -1.78 -0.52 -2.18
C MET A 242 -3.02 0.24 -2.65
N SER A 243 -2.94 0.85 -3.83
CA SER A 243 -3.96 1.76 -4.38
C SER A 243 -5.15 1.03 -5.02
N GLY A 244 -4.97 -0.24 -5.39
CA GLY A 244 -6.01 -1.05 -6.02
C GLY A 244 -7.27 -1.15 -5.16
N PHE A 245 -8.41 -0.74 -5.73
CA PHE A 245 -9.71 -0.68 -5.06
C PHE A 245 -9.74 0.21 -3.80
N ARG A 246 -8.71 1.05 -3.61
CA ARG A 246 -8.56 2.01 -2.52
C ARG A 246 -8.55 3.47 -3.00
N ALA A 247 -7.74 3.79 -4.01
CA ALA A 247 -7.63 5.14 -4.56
C ALA A 247 -8.85 5.52 -5.42
N HIS A 248 -9.50 4.55 -6.00
CA HIS A 248 -10.75 4.63 -6.76
C HIS A 248 -11.37 3.23 -6.80
N TYR A 249 -12.67 3.12 -7.10
CA TYR A 249 -13.37 1.83 -7.23
C TYR A 249 -12.72 0.88 -8.25
N GLN A 250 -12.13 1.43 -9.31
CA GLN A 250 -11.36 0.72 -10.33
C GLN A 250 -9.83 0.88 -10.15
N GLY A 251 -9.36 1.11 -8.93
CA GLY A 251 -7.95 1.40 -8.67
C GLY A 251 -7.49 2.77 -9.16
N ALA A 252 -6.22 3.09 -8.97
CA ALA A 252 -5.64 4.35 -9.47
C ALA A 252 -5.65 4.44 -11.00
N VAL A 253 -5.64 3.30 -11.71
CA VAL A 253 -5.81 3.28 -13.17
C VAL A 253 -7.16 3.87 -13.60
N GLY A 254 -8.24 3.60 -12.86
CA GLY A 254 -9.55 4.21 -13.08
C GLY A 254 -9.57 5.71 -12.74
N LEU A 255 -8.89 6.11 -11.66
CA LEU A 255 -8.76 7.51 -11.27
C LEU A 255 -8.08 8.36 -12.36
N TYR A 256 -7.05 7.82 -13.00
CA TYR A 256 -6.28 8.51 -14.04
C TYR A 256 -6.72 8.19 -15.47
N GLN A 257 -7.72 7.33 -15.63
CA GLN A 257 -8.21 6.88 -16.94
C GLN A 257 -7.05 6.41 -17.84
N THR A 258 -6.12 5.65 -17.26
CA THR A 258 -4.94 5.13 -17.97
C THR A 258 -5.01 3.62 -18.10
N GLU A 259 -4.56 3.10 -19.26
CA GLU A 259 -4.46 1.66 -19.50
C GLU A 259 -2.98 1.26 -19.53
N PRO A 260 -2.44 0.72 -18.45
CA PRO A 260 -1.10 0.17 -18.44
C PRO A 260 -1.02 -1.14 -19.23
N ASP A 261 0.20 -1.59 -19.50
CA ASP A 261 0.44 -2.88 -20.14
C ASP A 261 0.30 -4.04 -19.16
N LEU A 262 0.74 -3.82 -17.90
CA LEU A 262 0.61 -4.75 -16.79
C LEU A 262 0.18 -4.02 -15.52
N VAL A 263 -0.52 -4.73 -14.63
CA VAL A 263 -0.91 -4.27 -13.30
C VAL A 263 -0.52 -5.31 -12.25
N CYS A 264 -0.09 -4.84 -11.09
CA CYS A 264 0.10 -5.66 -9.90
C CYS A 264 -0.96 -5.33 -8.87
N LEU A 265 -1.66 -6.32 -8.35
CA LEU A 265 -2.70 -6.20 -7.32
C LEU A 265 -2.26 -6.95 -6.07
N GLY A 266 -2.80 -6.55 -4.91
CA GLY A 266 -2.58 -7.22 -3.63
C GLY A 266 -3.52 -6.70 -2.56
N LYS A 267 -3.16 -6.89 -1.30
CA LYS A 267 -3.88 -6.33 -0.14
C LYS A 267 -5.41 -6.53 -0.19
N VAL A 268 -6.18 -5.57 -0.74
CA VAL A 268 -7.65 -5.63 -0.79
C VAL A 268 -8.16 -6.89 -1.47
N ILE A 269 -7.51 -7.33 -2.58
CA ILE A 269 -7.95 -8.54 -3.29
C ILE A 269 -7.80 -9.83 -2.49
N GLY A 270 -7.12 -9.78 -1.36
CA GLY A 270 -6.98 -10.91 -0.43
C GLY A 270 -7.93 -10.86 0.77
N GLY A 271 -8.60 -9.72 1.01
CA GLY A 271 -9.50 -9.59 2.16
C GLY A 271 -8.86 -9.90 3.52
N GLY A 272 -7.54 -9.64 3.65
CA GLY A 272 -6.75 -9.97 4.85
C GLY A 272 -5.96 -11.29 4.74
N PHE A 273 -6.16 -12.08 3.69
CA PHE A 273 -5.39 -13.29 3.39
C PHE A 273 -4.27 -13.02 2.38
N PRO A 274 -3.24 -13.88 2.32
CA PRO A 274 -2.09 -13.69 1.42
C PRO A 274 -2.48 -13.97 -0.03
N VAL A 275 -2.96 -12.94 -0.72
CA VAL A 275 -3.29 -12.93 -2.15
C VAL A 275 -2.71 -11.70 -2.80
N ALA A 276 -2.14 -11.89 -3.97
CA ALA A 276 -1.79 -10.86 -4.92
C ALA A 276 -1.99 -11.40 -6.34
N ALA A 277 -1.90 -10.54 -7.34
CA ALA A 277 -1.95 -10.93 -8.73
C ALA A 277 -1.08 -9.98 -9.57
N PHE A 278 -0.57 -10.50 -10.68
CA PHE A 278 -0.07 -9.68 -11.77
C PHE A 278 -0.79 -10.08 -13.05
N GLY A 279 -1.05 -9.12 -13.91
CA GLY A 279 -1.78 -9.37 -15.14
C GLY A 279 -1.81 -8.17 -16.06
N GLY A 280 -2.45 -8.30 -17.20
CA GLY A 280 -2.59 -7.27 -18.20
C GLY A 280 -2.98 -7.84 -19.55
N LYS A 281 -2.47 -7.25 -20.64
CA LYS A 281 -2.79 -7.67 -22.01
C LYS A 281 -2.36 -9.10 -22.27
N ALA A 282 -3.21 -9.88 -22.94
CA ALA A 282 -2.98 -11.28 -23.25
C ALA A 282 -1.67 -11.50 -24.01
N VAL A 283 -1.33 -10.61 -24.97
CA VAL A 283 -0.10 -10.68 -25.76
C VAL A 283 1.17 -10.75 -24.91
N TYR A 284 1.17 -10.14 -23.72
CA TYR A 284 2.30 -10.19 -22.79
C TYR A 284 2.17 -11.39 -21.85
N MET A 285 0.97 -11.61 -21.28
CA MET A 285 0.76 -12.64 -20.28
C MET A 285 0.82 -14.06 -20.85
N ASP A 286 0.52 -14.27 -22.13
CA ASP A 286 0.64 -15.56 -22.82
C ASP A 286 2.13 -15.97 -23.02
N GLN A 287 3.09 -15.08 -22.75
CA GLN A 287 4.51 -15.43 -22.65
C GLN A 287 4.90 -16.12 -21.32
N VAL A 288 3.98 -16.17 -20.35
CA VAL A 288 4.19 -16.88 -19.08
C VAL A 288 3.90 -18.37 -19.25
N ALA A 289 4.75 -19.20 -18.67
CA ALA A 289 4.57 -20.67 -18.69
C ALA A 289 3.18 -21.07 -18.10
N PRO A 290 2.45 -22.05 -18.66
CA PRO A 290 2.93 -23.06 -19.64
C PRO A 290 2.80 -22.63 -21.11
N LEU A 291 2.19 -21.48 -21.43
CA LEU A 291 2.03 -21.04 -22.82
C LEU A 291 3.36 -20.52 -23.42
N GLY A 292 4.10 -19.72 -22.66
CA GLY A 292 5.38 -19.18 -23.04
C GLY A 292 6.54 -19.71 -22.20
N SER A 293 7.69 -19.03 -22.32
CA SER A 293 8.95 -19.44 -21.66
C SER A 293 9.25 -18.72 -20.36
N ILE A 294 8.45 -17.72 -19.98
CA ILE A 294 8.68 -16.93 -18.75
C ILE A 294 8.15 -17.72 -17.56
N TYR A 295 9.03 -18.16 -16.67
CA TYR A 295 8.66 -19.04 -15.57
C TYR A 295 8.20 -18.25 -14.34
N GLN A 296 7.07 -18.68 -13.78
CA GLN A 296 6.54 -18.29 -12.46
C GLN A 296 5.73 -19.45 -11.89
N ALA A 297 5.89 -19.77 -10.62
CA ALA A 297 5.12 -20.80 -9.93
C ALA A 297 4.99 -20.43 -8.43
N GLY A 298 3.96 -20.99 -7.78
CA GLY A 298 3.72 -20.82 -6.35
C GLY A 298 2.81 -21.94 -5.83
N THR A 299 3.27 -22.70 -4.84
CA THR A 299 2.53 -23.82 -4.27
C THR A 299 1.16 -23.41 -3.73
N LEU A 300 1.07 -22.24 -3.09
CA LEU A 300 -0.17 -21.74 -2.46
C LEU A 300 -0.90 -20.69 -3.31
N SER A 301 -0.39 -20.40 -4.52
CA SER A 301 -1.07 -19.48 -5.45
C SER A 301 -2.43 -20.03 -5.84
N GLY A 302 -3.49 -19.23 -5.63
CA GLY A 302 -4.85 -19.66 -5.92
C GLY A 302 -5.46 -20.61 -4.85
N ASN A 303 -4.91 -20.66 -3.63
CA ASN A 303 -5.48 -21.50 -2.58
C ASN A 303 -6.95 -21.14 -2.27
N PRO A 304 -7.80 -22.13 -1.99
CA PRO A 304 -9.26 -21.92 -1.95
C PRO A 304 -9.69 -20.95 -0.86
N VAL A 305 -9.04 -20.96 0.29
CA VAL A 305 -9.40 -20.10 1.43
C VAL A 305 -9.14 -18.63 1.10
N ALA A 306 -7.95 -18.33 0.58
CA ALA A 306 -7.57 -16.97 0.23
C ALA A 306 -8.36 -16.44 -1.00
N MET A 307 -8.66 -17.31 -1.98
CA MET A 307 -9.53 -16.94 -3.12
C MET A 307 -10.95 -16.62 -2.65
N THR A 308 -11.51 -17.38 -1.72
CA THR A 308 -12.83 -17.12 -1.13
C THR A 308 -12.85 -15.79 -0.38
N ALA A 309 -11.85 -15.54 0.47
CA ALA A 309 -11.77 -14.29 1.22
C ALA A 309 -11.69 -13.07 0.29
N GLY A 310 -10.86 -13.14 -0.74
CA GLY A 310 -10.74 -12.09 -1.75
C GLY A 310 -12.04 -11.87 -2.54
N TYR A 311 -12.65 -12.94 -3.01
CA TYR A 311 -13.90 -12.89 -3.76
C TYR A 311 -15.03 -12.24 -2.93
N GLU A 312 -15.27 -12.74 -1.72
CA GLU A 312 -16.33 -12.20 -0.87
C GLU A 312 -16.06 -10.75 -0.44
N THR A 313 -14.80 -10.37 -0.22
CA THR A 313 -14.44 -8.99 0.06
C THR A 313 -14.75 -8.07 -1.13
N LEU A 314 -14.28 -8.42 -2.32
CA LEU A 314 -14.53 -7.61 -3.50
C LEU A 314 -16.00 -7.57 -3.88
N LYS A 315 -16.73 -8.67 -3.76
CA LYS A 315 -18.18 -8.73 -4.02
C LYS A 315 -18.97 -7.75 -3.15
N GLN A 316 -18.60 -7.56 -1.88
CA GLN A 316 -19.22 -6.56 -1.00
C GLN A 316 -18.86 -5.12 -1.38
N LEU A 317 -17.70 -4.90 -1.98
CA LEU A 317 -17.25 -3.56 -2.36
C LEU A 317 -17.96 -3.09 -3.63
N THR A 318 -19.20 -2.61 -3.48
CA THR A 318 -19.97 -1.98 -4.57
C THR A 318 -19.52 -0.54 -4.80
N PRO A 319 -19.89 0.10 -5.94
CA PRO A 319 -19.62 1.53 -6.17
C PRO A 319 -20.21 2.42 -5.07
N GLU A 320 -21.40 2.08 -4.56
CA GLU A 320 -22.12 2.82 -3.52
C GLU A 320 -21.37 2.71 -2.18
N LEU A 321 -20.94 1.49 -1.80
CA LEU A 321 -20.14 1.29 -0.58
C LEU A 321 -18.80 2.00 -0.68
N PHE A 322 -18.16 1.98 -1.86
CA PHE A 322 -16.92 2.72 -2.07
C PHE A 322 -17.11 4.22 -1.87
N ALA A 323 -18.18 4.80 -2.46
CA ALA A 323 -18.51 6.21 -2.30
C ALA A 323 -18.80 6.59 -0.85
N GLU A 324 -19.50 5.73 -0.08
CA GLU A 324 -19.70 5.92 1.37
C GLU A 324 -18.39 6.00 2.14
N ILE A 325 -17.43 5.11 1.84
CA ILE A 325 -16.12 5.11 2.50
C ILE A 325 -15.32 6.37 2.11
N GLU A 326 -15.40 6.79 0.87
CA GLU A 326 -14.75 8.02 0.36
C GLU A 326 -15.33 9.27 1.03
N GLU A 327 -16.65 9.34 1.25
CA GLU A 327 -17.31 10.44 1.99
C GLU A 327 -16.79 10.49 3.44
N LYS A 328 -16.68 9.35 4.11
CA LYS A 328 -16.08 9.26 5.46
C LYS A 328 -14.64 9.76 5.48
N THR A 329 -13.86 9.39 4.46
CA THR A 329 -12.47 9.85 4.33
C THR A 329 -12.39 11.36 4.15
N SER A 330 -13.23 11.91 3.28
CA SER A 330 -13.31 13.35 3.02
C SER A 330 -13.72 14.11 4.29
N TYR A 331 -14.76 13.63 5.00
CA TYR A 331 -15.20 14.23 6.26
C TYR A 331 -14.06 14.32 7.29
N LEU A 332 -13.31 13.23 7.51
CA LEU A 332 -12.18 13.24 8.44
C LEU A 332 -11.10 14.24 7.99
N CYS A 333 -10.74 14.22 6.71
CA CYS A 333 -9.69 15.08 6.17
C CYS A 333 -10.05 16.56 6.22
N ASP A 334 -11.31 16.93 5.96
CA ASP A 334 -11.78 18.32 6.08
C ASP A 334 -11.78 18.77 7.54
N GLY A 335 -12.17 17.90 8.46
CA GLY A 335 -12.05 18.15 9.89
C GLY A 335 -10.60 18.39 10.33
N LEU A 336 -9.64 17.59 9.84
CA LEU A 336 -8.22 17.77 10.13
C LEU A 336 -7.67 19.10 9.60
N ARG A 337 -8.06 19.53 8.38
CA ARG A 337 -7.69 20.84 7.82
C ARG A 337 -8.22 21.98 8.69
N ASN A 338 -9.50 21.92 9.07
CA ASN A 338 -10.13 22.93 9.92
C ASN A 338 -9.44 23.02 11.29
N LEU A 339 -9.05 21.89 11.89
CA LEU A 339 -8.31 21.87 13.16
C LEU A 339 -6.89 22.45 12.99
N ALA A 340 -6.19 22.10 11.91
CA ALA A 340 -4.87 22.66 11.62
C ALA A 340 -4.93 24.19 11.50
N ASP A 341 -5.91 24.72 10.77
CA ASP A 341 -6.13 26.16 10.62
C ASP A 341 -6.46 26.80 11.97
N LYS A 342 -7.36 26.20 12.76
CA LYS A 342 -7.78 26.69 14.11
C LYS A 342 -6.57 26.83 15.05
N TYR A 343 -5.66 25.86 15.02
CA TYR A 343 -4.49 25.85 15.92
C TYR A 343 -3.23 26.43 15.28
N SER A 344 -3.31 26.91 14.02
CA SER A 344 -2.18 27.46 13.24
C SER A 344 -1.03 26.46 13.12
N ILE A 345 -1.36 25.22 12.75
CA ILE A 345 -0.41 24.14 12.53
C ILE A 345 -0.20 23.98 11.00
N ASP A 346 1.03 24.01 10.58
CA ASP A 346 1.42 23.79 9.17
C ASP A 346 1.22 22.31 8.79
N LEU A 347 -0.01 21.93 8.45
CA LEU A 347 -0.40 20.57 8.13
C LEU A 347 -0.94 20.45 6.70
N GLN A 348 -0.27 19.66 5.86
CA GLN A 348 -0.77 19.30 4.53
C GLN A 348 -1.57 18.00 4.63
N VAL A 349 -2.88 18.02 4.40
CA VAL A 349 -3.75 16.83 4.44
C VAL A 349 -4.13 16.44 3.02
N VAL A 350 -3.84 15.19 2.63
CA VAL A 350 -4.10 14.62 1.31
C VAL A 350 -5.03 13.43 1.43
N SER A 351 -5.99 13.27 0.52
CA SER A 351 -6.82 12.08 0.40
C SER A 351 -6.99 11.67 -1.07
N LYS A 352 -7.13 10.36 -1.31
CA LYS A 352 -7.52 9.78 -2.59
C LYS A 352 -8.36 8.52 -2.34
N GLY A 353 -9.64 8.59 -2.73
CA GLY A 353 -10.60 7.54 -2.43
C GLY A 353 -10.70 7.28 -0.93
N THR A 354 -10.38 6.06 -0.52
CA THR A 354 -10.43 5.59 0.86
C THR A 354 -9.07 5.66 1.60
N MET A 355 -8.11 6.37 1.00
CA MET A 355 -6.75 6.56 1.52
C MET A 355 -6.55 8.00 1.93
N PHE A 356 -5.83 8.24 3.03
CA PHE A 356 -5.44 9.59 3.45
C PHE A 356 -4.06 9.62 4.10
N GLY A 357 -3.48 10.81 4.12
CA GLY A 357 -2.20 11.06 4.76
C GLY A 357 -2.09 12.55 5.11
N PHE A 358 -1.12 12.87 5.95
CA PHE A 358 -0.84 14.25 6.30
C PHE A 358 0.65 14.44 6.59
N PHE A 359 1.13 15.67 6.37
CA PHE A 359 2.53 16.04 6.56
C PHE A 359 2.60 17.36 7.34
N PHE A 360 3.45 17.42 8.34
CA PHE A 360 3.80 18.69 8.96
C PHE A 360 4.75 19.47 8.03
N SER A 361 4.17 20.31 7.19
CA SER A 361 4.87 21.05 6.14
C SER A 361 4.11 22.31 5.74
N GLN A 362 4.82 23.41 5.54
CA GLN A 362 4.26 24.66 5.00
C GLN A 362 3.96 24.55 3.49
N LYS A 363 4.66 23.67 2.79
CA LYS A 363 4.56 23.50 1.35
C LYS A 363 3.87 22.20 0.98
N PRO A 364 3.17 22.16 -0.16
CA PRO A 364 2.66 20.90 -0.70
C PRO A 364 3.76 19.86 -0.88
N VAL A 365 3.51 18.63 -0.45
CA VAL A 365 4.42 17.49 -0.59
C VAL A 365 4.07 16.75 -1.87
N ARG A 366 5.00 16.69 -2.84
CA ARG A 366 4.77 16.16 -4.19
C ARG A 366 5.71 15.01 -4.58
N ASN A 367 6.75 14.78 -3.81
CA ASN A 367 7.77 13.76 -4.04
C ASN A 367 8.43 13.34 -2.72
N PHE A 368 9.38 12.42 -2.81
CA PHE A 368 10.05 11.89 -1.63
C PHE A 368 10.93 12.92 -0.89
N GLU A 369 11.58 13.83 -1.63
CA GLU A 369 12.42 14.89 -1.01
C GLU A 369 11.56 15.87 -0.21
N ASP A 370 10.38 16.23 -0.71
CA ASP A 370 9.42 17.05 0.05
C ASP A 370 8.95 16.32 1.31
N SER A 371 8.66 15.00 1.19
CA SER A 371 8.26 14.16 2.33
C SER A 371 9.36 14.07 3.39
N LYS A 372 10.62 13.94 2.97
CA LYS A 372 11.78 13.95 3.89
C LYS A 372 11.98 15.29 4.60
N ALA A 373 11.63 16.37 3.93
CA ALA A 373 11.76 17.73 4.47
C ALA A 373 10.64 18.09 5.46
N ALA A 374 9.57 17.30 5.55
CA ALA A 374 8.51 17.50 6.52
C ALA A 374 8.99 17.23 7.96
N ASP A 375 8.30 17.79 8.96
CA ASP A 375 8.69 17.65 10.36
C ASP A 375 8.25 16.29 10.94
N HIS A 376 9.14 15.32 10.87
CA HIS A 376 8.93 13.97 11.42
C HIS A 376 8.86 13.93 12.95
N ALA A 377 9.46 14.90 13.64
CA ALA A 377 9.41 14.96 15.11
C ALA A 377 8.01 15.37 15.59
N GLN A 378 7.37 16.34 14.92
CA GLN A 378 5.98 16.68 15.17
C GLN A 378 5.04 15.50 14.88
N PHE A 379 5.28 14.76 13.79
CA PHE A 379 4.51 13.55 13.51
C PHE A 379 4.66 12.50 14.62
N ALA A 380 5.88 12.21 15.06
CA ALA A 380 6.12 11.25 16.15
C ALA A 380 5.47 11.69 17.45
N ARG A 381 5.49 13.00 17.75
CA ARG A 381 4.80 13.56 18.92
C ARG A 381 3.29 13.39 18.81
N LEU A 382 2.70 13.76 17.68
CA LEU A 382 1.26 13.59 17.42
C LEU A 382 0.86 12.11 17.53
N HIS A 383 1.60 11.20 16.89
CA HIS A 383 1.35 9.76 16.95
C HIS A 383 1.26 9.27 18.42
N GLY A 384 2.23 9.66 19.27
CA GLY A 384 2.22 9.28 20.68
C GLY A 384 1.00 9.78 21.43
N LEU A 385 0.60 11.05 21.21
CA LEU A 385 -0.59 11.64 21.83
C LEU A 385 -1.87 10.93 21.40
N LEU A 386 -2.04 10.68 20.10
CA LEU A 386 -3.20 10.01 19.56
C LEU A 386 -3.30 8.55 20.00
N LEU A 387 -2.17 7.86 20.15
CA LEU A 387 -2.14 6.49 20.63
C LEU A 387 -2.66 6.39 22.09
N GLU A 388 -2.35 7.37 22.93
CA GLU A 388 -2.89 7.45 24.30
C GLU A 388 -4.41 7.76 24.32
N GLU A 389 -4.94 8.43 23.30
CA GLU A 389 -6.37 8.70 23.11
C GLU A 389 -7.11 7.55 22.38
N GLY A 390 -6.45 6.43 22.11
CA GLY A 390 -7.06 5.26 21.47
C GLY A 390 -7.19 5.37 19.96
N MET A 391 -6.33 6.14 19.29
CA MET A 391 -6.22 6.19 17.84
C MET A 391 -4.97 5.46 17.39
N TYR A 392 -5.12 4.43 16.52
CA TYR A 392 -4.00 3.67 15.98
C TYR A 392 -3.67 4.14 14.57
N LEU A 393 -2.66 4.99 14.46
CA LEU A 393 -2.11 5.46 13.19
C LEU A 393 -0.87 4.64 12.80
N ALA A 394 -0.48 4.71 11.53
CA ALA A 394 0.77 4.13 11.07
C ALA A 394 1.97 4.76 11.81
N PRO A 395 2.91 3.94 12.33
CA PRO A 395 4.03 4.44 13.14
C PRO A 395 5.17 5.00 12.29
N SER A 396 4.85 5.73 11.23
CA SER A 396 5.79 6.44 10.36
C SER A 396 5.05 7.44 9.49
N GLN A 397 5.58 8.67 9.33
CA GLN A 397 5.03 9.67 8.42
C GLN A 397 5.12 9.25 6.95
N TYR A 398 6.01 8.30 6.62
CA TYR A 398 6.08 7.73 5.25
C TYR A 398 4.96 6.76 4.92
N GLU A 399 4.10 6.42 5.87
CA GLU A 399 2.99 5.49 5.66
C GLU A 399 1.68 6.22 5.40
N THR A 400 0.81 5.57 4.63
CA THR A 400 -0.55 5.99 4.35
C THR A 400 -1.51 5.44 5.40
N HIS A 401 -2.59 6.16 5.65
CA HIS A 401 -3.72 5.74 6.48
C HIS A 401 -4.91 5.37 5.60
N PHE A 402 -5.81 4.56 6.16
CA PHE A 402 -6.92 3.99 5.42
C PHE A 402 -8.25 4.15 6.16
N MET A 403 -9.33 4.30 5.41
CA MET A 403 -10.71 4.25 5.88
C MET A 403 -11.33 2.91 5.52
N SER A 404 -12.27 2.42 6.33
CA SER A 404 -13.07 1.22 6.03
C SER A 404 -14.56 1.51 6.12
N SER A 405 -15.38 0.61 5.56
CA SER A 405 -16.84 0.69 5.70
C SER A 405 -17.29 0.61 7.17
N ALA A 406 -16.51 -0.05 8.02
CA ALA A 406 -16.82 -0.25 9.43
C ALA A 406 -16.63 1.00 10.31
N HIS A 407 -15.89 2.02 9.87
CA HIS A 407 -15.79 3.28 10.60
C HIS A 407 -17.15 3.99 10.62
N THR A 408 -17.62 4.33 11.80
CA THR A 408 -18.87 5.09 11.98
C THR A 408 -18.60 6.59 12.07
N ARG A 409 -19.62 7.40 11.90
CA ARG A 409 -19.52 8.84 12.11
C ARG A 409 -19.03 9.18 13.53
N ALA A 410 -19.48 8.44 14.55
CA ALA A 410 -19.05 8.61 15.92
C ALA A 410 -17.54 8.33 16.10
N ASP A 411 -16.98 7.35 15.39
CA ASP A 411 -15.55 7.08 15.39
C ASP A 411 -14.75 8.25 14.80
N LEU A 412 -15.25 8.85 13.70
CA LEU A 412 -14.62 10.00 13.08
C LEU A 412 -14.68 11.24 13.97
N ASP A 413 -15.82 11.49 14.61
CA ASP A 413 -15.99 12.60 15.55
C ASP A 413 -15.09 12.43 16.79
N GLN A 414 -14.96 11.19 17.31
CA GLN A 414 -14.02 10.87 18.39
C GLN A 414 -12.57 11.11 17.94
N THR A 415 -12.23 10.73 16.71
CA THR A 415 -10.89 10.94 16.14
C THR A 415 -10.58 12.43 16.02
N LEU A 416 -11.50 13.22 15.49
CA LEU A 416 -11.31 14.68 15.40
C LEU A 416 -11.15 15.32 16.80
N ALA A 417 -11.89 14.88 17.80
CA ALA A 417 -11.73 15.35 19.18
C ALA A 417 -10.34 14.99 19.74
N ALA A 418 -9.83 13.80 19.45
CA ALA A 418 -8.49 13.38 19.86
C ALA A 418 -7.39 14.22 19.17
N PHE A 419 -7.53 14.51 17.88
CA PHE A 419 -6.63 15.41 17.15
C PHE A 419 -6.67 16.82 17.72
N GLU A 420 -7.86 17.34 18.05
CA GLU A 420 -8.00 18.66 18.64
C GLU A 420 -7.24 18.77 19.96
N GLN A 421 -7.40 17.80 20.87
CA GLN A 421 -6.67 17.75 22.14
C GLN A 421 -5.16 17.64 21.93
N ALA A 422 -4.73 16.80 20.96
CA ALA A 422 -3.33 16.65 20.64
C ALA A 422 -2.71 17.96 20.09
N PHE A 423 -3.40 18.65 19.18
CA PHE A 423 -2.95 19.92 18.61
C PHE A 423 -2.89 21.02 19.66
N GLN A 424 -3.88 21.09 20.56
CA GLN A 424 -3.84 22.02 21.68
C GLN A 424 -2.60 21.80 22.55
N LYS A 425 -2.34 20.54 22.93
CA LYS A 425 -1.18 20.17 23.76
C LYS A 425 0.15 20.47 23.07
N MET A 426 0.28 20.15 21.79
CA MET A 426 1.49 20.48 21.01
C MET A 426 1.73 21.98 20.93
N LYS A 427 0.67 22.80 20.82
CA LYS A 427 0.77 24.25 20.82
C LYS A 427 1.18 24.83 22.18
N GLU A 428 0.66 24.28 23.28
CA GLU A 428 1.06 24.66 24.63
C GLU A 428 2.55 24.35 24.89
N GLU A 429 3.03 23.18 24.46
CA GLU A 429 4.43 22.76 24.55
C GLU A 429 5.38 23.66 23.72
N ALA A 430 4.91 24.17 22.59
CA ALA A 430 5.72 25.06 21.73
C ALA A 430 5.82 26.51 22.29
N ASN A 431 4.92 26.91 23.16
CA ASN A 431 4.88 28.26 23.74
C ASN A 431 5.46 28.34 25.16
N GLY A 432 5.77 27.21 25.80
CA GLY A 432 6.37 27.12 27.14
C GLY A 432 7.86 26.82 27.10
#